data_a2e13719c4fa473cc4482332b9e1cf8e
#
_entry.id   a2e13719c4fa473cc4482332b9e1cf8e
#
_cell.length_a   1.000
_cell.length_b   1.000
_cell.length_c   1.000
_cell.angle_alpha   90.00
_cell.angle_beta   90.00
_cell.angle_gamma   90.00
#
_symmetry.space_group_name_H-M   'P 1'
#
loop_
_entity.id
_entity.type
_entity.pdbx_description
1 polymer ?
#
loop_
_entity_poly.entity_id
_entity_poly.type
_entity_poly.pdbx_seq_one_letter_code
_entity_poly.pdbx_strand_id
1 'polypeptide(L)'
;FSLNSPDGTYDSTFLKNYSTNYMMDAIKAIKGVGSVQEFGSDYAMRIWLDPAKMQNLGVTISEVTAAIKGQNLQAAAGTVGQNPTNGEQAFQYPIKIEGRLVTPEQFGNIAIKSSNGKVLHLKDVARIQIGAKGYDFIAKSAHKEVAGFAISLQNDANALETIANVKKVLDEQSKSFPPDMQYNVVVD
;
A
#
# COMPACT_ATOMS: atom_id res chain seq x y z
N PHE A 1 -7.28 18.31 -8.38
CA PHE A 1 -6.19 18.02 -9.31
C PHE A 1 -6.11 16.52 -9.62
N SER A 2 -5.41 16.18 -10.65
CA SER A 2 -5.14 14.77 -11.01
C SER A 2 -3.68 14.59 -11.40
N LEU A 3 -3.15 13.39 -11.17
CA LEU A 3 -1.86 12.95 -11.69
C LEU A 3 -2.10 12.02 -12.87
N ASN A 4 -1.32 12.17 -13.90
CA ASN A 4 -1.37 11.37 -15.13
C ASN A 4 0.03 11.05 -15.64
N SER A 5 0.09 9.99 -16.45
CA SER A 5 1.28 9.56 -17.20
C SER A 5 0.92 9.62 -18.69
N PRO A 6 1.31 10.69 -19.43
CA PRO A 6 0.93 10.86 -20.82
C PRO A 6 1.35 9.72 -21.73
N ASP A 7 2.51 9.13 -21.52
CA ASP A 7 3.02 8.01 -22.30
C ASP A 7 2.53 6.64 -21.78
N GLY A 8 1.84 6.64 -20.61
CA GLY A 8 1.32 5.41 -19.98
C GLY A 8 2.40 4.59 -19.27
N THR A 9 3.51 5.20 -18.90
CA THR A 9 4.60 4.53 -18.14
C THR A 9 4.13 4.07 -16.77
N TYR A 10 3.24 4.84 -16.14
CA TYR A 10 2.73 4.59 -14.80
C TYR A 10 1.21 4.40 -14.82
N ASP A 11 0.74 3.37 -14.10
CA ASP A 11 -0.68 3.13 -13.89
C ASP A 11 -1.26 4.05 -12.78
N SER A 12 -2.58 4.13 -12.70
CA SER A 12 -3.29 4.94 -11.70
C SER A 12 -2.96 4.56 -10.26
N THR A 13 -2.62 3.30 -10.01
CA THR A 13 -2.24 2.80 -8.69
C THR A 13 -0.87 3.33 -8.27
N PHE A 14 0.10 3.35 -9.20
CA PHE A 14 1.41 3.95 -8.96
C PHE A 14 1.29 5.44 -8.69
N LEU A 15 0.54 6.17 -9.53
CA LEU A 15 0.36 7.62 -9.40
C LEU A 15 -0.27 7.99 -8.05
N LYS A 16 -1.28 7.23 -7.60
CA LYS A 16 -1.89 7.42 -6.29
C LYS A 16 -0.89 7.12 -5.17
N ASN A 17 -0.19 6.00 -5.23
CA ASN A 17 0.80 5.62 -4.22
C ASN A 17 1.93 6.64 -4.11
N TYR A 18 2.42 7.14 -5.24
CA TYR A 18 3.42 8.22 -5.27
C TYR A 18 2.90 9.47 -4.55
N SER A 19 1.69 9.92 -4.89
CA SER A 19 1.07 11.08 -4.26
C SER A 19 0.93 10.90 -2.75
N THR A 20 0.41 9.75 -2.31
CA THR A 20 0.22 9.44 -0.90
C THR A 20 1.53 9.53 -0.10
N ASN A 21 2.63 9.04 -0.68
CA ASN A 21 3.92 8.98 0.02
C ASN A 21 4.72 10.29 -0.04
N TYR A 22 4.57 11.10 -1.09
CA TYR A 22 5.47 12.24 -1.32
C TYR A 22 4.77 13.59 -1.37
N MET A 23 3.45 13.65 -1.63
CA MET A 23 2.75 14.90 -1.85
C MET A 23 1.72 15.23 -0.77
N MET A 24 1.03 14.22 -0.23
CA MET A 24 -0.15 14.43 0.60
C MET A 24 0.14 15.19 1.88
N ASP A 25 1.26 14.93 2.54
CA ASP A 25 1.61 15.62 3.80
C ASP A 25 1.89 17.11 3.55
N ALA A 26 2.56 17.44 2.45
CA ALA A 26 2.82 18.83 2.08
C ALA A 26 1.51 19.57 1.76
N ILE A 27 0.57 18.93 1.04
CA ILE A 27 -0.71 19.53 0.69
C ILE A 27 -1.60 19.70 1.93
N LYS A 28 -1.67 18.69 2.80
CA LYS A 28 -2.45 18.74 4.05
C LYS A 28 -1.94 19.79 5.05
N ALA A 29 -0.64 20.13 4.99
CA ALA A 29 -0.03 21.14 5.83
C ALA A 29 -0.34 22.59 5.40
N ILE A 30 -0.94 22.80 4.22
CA ILE A 30 -1.28 24.14 3.71
C ILE A 30 -2.41 24.73 4.56
N LYS A 31 -2.22 25.96 5.05
CA LYS A 31 -3.25 26.70 5.76
C LYS A 31 -4.49 26.88 4.88
N GLY A 32 -5.65 26.50 5.41
CA GLY A 32 -6.92 26.59 4.72
C GLY A 32 -7.36 25.28 4.05
N VAL A 33 -6.49 24.27 3.93
CA VAL A 33 -6.88 22.93 3.52
C VAL A 33 -7.55 22.20 4.66
N GLY A 34 -8.78 21.75 4.47
CA GLY A 34 -9.56 20.99 5.47
C GLY A 34 -9.33 19.50 5.36
N SER A 35 -9.46 18.95 4.16
CA SER A 35 -9.22 17.53 3.89
C SER A 35 -8.80 17.32 2.43
N VAL A 36 -8.11 16.20 2.19
CA VAL A 36 -7.79 15.74 0.84
C VAL A 36 -8.39 14.35 0.66
N GLN A 37 -9.25 14.21 -0.33
CA GLN A 37 -9.83 12.94 -0.73
C GLN A 37 -9.08 12.42 -1.95
N GLU A 38 -8.61 11.18 -1.85
CA GLU A 38 -7.83 10.51 -2.88
C GLU A 38 -8.72 9.50 -3.62
N PHE A 39 -8.75 9.58 -4.96
CA PHE A 39 -9.49 8.67 -5.82
C PHE A 39 -8.53 7.77 -6.58
N GLY A 40 -8.77 6.47 -6.52
CA GLY A 40 -7.93 5.43 -7.09
C GLY A 40 -7.75 4.27 -6.13
N SER A 41 -7.03 3.26 -6.55
CA SER A 41 -6.79 2.06 -5.75
C SER A 41 -5.40 2.09 -5.12
N ASP A 42 -5.30 1.53 -3.92
CA ASP A 42 -4.01 1.27 -3.28
C ASP A 42 -3.39 -0.03 -3.82
N TYR A 43 -2.08 -0.21 -3.62
CA TYR A 43 -1.46 -1.50 -3.84
C TYR A 43 -1.91 -2.52 -2.80
N ALA A 44 -2.11 -3.74 -3.26
CA ALA A 44 -2.38 -4.89 -2.38
C ALA A 44 -1.68 -6.14 -2.91
N MET A 45 -1.41 -7.07 -2.00
CA MET A 45 -1.01 -8.41 -2.37
C MET A 45 -2.24 -9.18 -2.84
N ARG A 46 -2.28 -9.54 -4.12
CA ARG A 46 -3.36 -10.31 -4.75
C ARG A 46 -2.98 -11.78 -4.79
N ILE A 47 -3.86 -12.60 -4.23
CA ILE A 47 -3.68 -14.04 -4.16
C ILE A 47 -4.81 -14.69 -4.95
N TRP A 48 -4.47 -15.25 -6.11
CA TRP A 48 -5.39 -15.93 -7.02
C TRP A 48 -5.33 -17.43 -6.74
N LEU A 49 -6.30 -17.93 -6.00
CA LEU A 49 -6.40 -19.35 -5.68
C LEU A 49 -6.79 -20.15 -6.93
N ASP A 50 -6.18 -21.33 -7.09
CA ASP A 50 -6.49 -22.30 -8.13
C ASP A 50 -7.36 -23.41 -7.53
N PRO A 51 -8.67 -23.45 -7.83
CA PRO A 51 -9.58 -24.42 -7.25
C PRO A 51 -9.22 -25.88 -7.59
N ALA A 52 -8.70 -26.12 -8.78
CA ALA A 52 -8.33 -27.47 -9.21
C ALA A 52 -7.12 -28.00 -8.42
N LYS A 53 -6.11 -27.15 -8.23
CA LYS A 53 -4.94 -27.50 -7.41
C LYS A 53 -5.33 -27.68 -5.94
N MET A 54 -6.19 -26.80 -5.42
CA MET A 54 -6.70 -26.91 -4.06
C MET A 54 -7.43 -28.24 -3.83
N GLN A 55 -8.30 -28.64 -4.76
CA GLN A 55 -9.03 -29.89 -4.69
C GLN A 55 -8.07 -31.09 -4.75
N ASN A 56 -7.13 -31.11 -5.67
CA ASN A 56 -6.16 -32.20 -5.82
C ASN A 56 -5.25 -32.36 -4.59
N LEU A 57 -4.93 -31.26 -3.92
CA LEU A 57 -4.07 -31.25 -2.73
C LEU A 57 -4.87 -31.30 -1.42
N GLY A 58 -6.20 -31.37 -1.51
CA GLY A 58 -7.08 -31.42 -0.36
C GLY A 58 -6.96 -30.19 0.53
N VAL A 59 -6.87 -29.00 -0.06
CA VAL A 59 -6.75 -27.70 0.64
C VAL A 59 -8.06 -26.94 0.56
N THR A 60 -8.49 -26.40 1.68
CA THR A 60 -9.68 -25.55 1.79
C THR A 60 -9.32 -24.05 1.83
N ILE A 61 -10.27 -23.20 1.45
CA ILE A 61 -10.11 -21.71 1.53
C ILE A 61 -9.88 -21.29 2.98
N SER A 62 -10.53 -21.97 3.94
CA SER A 62 -10.37 -21.70 5.36
C SER A 62 -8.94 -21.97 5.85
N GLU A 63 -8.32 -23.06 5.42
CA GLU A 63 -6.91 -23.37 5.73
C GLU A 63 -5.97 -22.33 5.17
N VAL A 64 -6.16 -21.92 3.91
CA VAL A 64 -5.37 -20.85 3.28
C VAL A 64 -5.51 -19.54 4.05
N THR A 65 -6.75 -19.15 4.37
CA THR A 65 -7.01 -17.89 5.10
C THR A 65 -6.39 -17.90 6.48
N ALA A 66 -6.50 -19.04 7.20
CA ALA A 66 -5.90 -19.21 8.53
C ALA A 66 -4.37 -19.13 8.46
N ALA A 67 -3.74 -19.78 7.47
CA ALA A 67 -2.30 -19.76 7.28
C ALA A 67 -1.79 -18.34 7.00
N ILE A 68 -2.47 -17.59 6.10
CA ILE A 68 -2.11 -16.19 5.80
C ILE A 68 -2.25 -15.33 7.05
N LYS A 69 -3.37 -15.41 7.77
CA LYS A 69 -3.57 -14.64 9.01
C LYS A 69 -2.54 -14.98 10.08
N GLY A 70 -2.19 -16.25 10.24
CA GLY A 70 -1.25 -16.70 11.26
C GLY A 70 0.21 -16.32 10.98
N GLN A 71 0.61 -16.23 9.72
CA GLN A 71 2.01 -15.98 9.35
C GLN A 71 2.25 -14.53 8.89
N ASN A 72 1.22 -13.76 8.58
CA ASN A 72 1.34 -12.34 8.25
C ASN A 72 0.98 -11.44 9.46
N LEU A 73 1.51 -11.77 10.63
CA LEU A 73 1.31 -11.01 11.85
C LEU A 73 2.51 -10.08 12.10
N GLN A 74 2.20 -8.88 12.55
CA GLN A 74 3.20 -8.00 13.15
C GLN A 74 3.25 -8.28 14.64
N ALA A 75 4.23 -9.09 15.07
CA ALA A 75 4.47 -9.32 16.48
C ALA A 75 5.42 -8.26 17.03
N ALA A 76 5.11 -7.73 18.21
CA ALA A 76 6.06 -6.93 18.96
C ALA A 76 7.12 -7.89 19.53
N ALA A 77 8.34 -7.79 19.01
CA ALA A 77 9.47 -8.52 19.58
C ALA A 77 9.85 -7.87 20.91
N GLY A 78 9.93 -8.67 21.96
CA GLY A 78 10.47 -8.23 23.24
C GLY A 78 12.00 -8.10 23.19
N THR A 79 12.56 -7.69 24.31
CA THR A 79 14.00 -7.68 24.55
C THR A 79 14.37 -8.80 25.51
N VAL A 80 15.35 -9.63 25.16
CA VAL A 80 15.89 -10.61 26.11
C VAL A 80 16.82 -9.86 27.07
N GLY A 81 16.65 -10.13 28.37
CA GLY A 81 17.46 -9.47 29.41
C GLY A 81 16.89 -8.16 29.95
N GLN A 82 15.60 -7.87 29.71
CA GLN A 82 14.93 -6.73 30.30
C GLN A 82 14.52 -7.06 31.76
N ASN A 83 14.73 -6.11 32.68
CA ASN A 83 14.33 -6.27 34.08
C ASN A 83 12.81 -6.51 34.24
N PRO A 84 12.38 -7.35 35.24
CA PRO A 84 13.16 -7.94 36.32
C PRO A 84 13.86 -9.24 35.91
N THR A 85 15.18 -9.32 36.14
CA THR A 85 15.99 -10.53 35.93
C THR A 85 16.45 -11.07 37.29
N ASN A 86 16.54 -12.41 37.42
CA ASN A 86 17.01 -13.06 38.63
C ASN A 86 18.56 -13.09 38.76
N GLY A 87 19.27 -12.16 38.14
CA GLY A 87 20.72 -12.08 38.16
C GLY A 87 21.24 -10.84 37.44
N GLU A 88 22.54 -10.54 37.60
CA GLU A 88 23.21 -9.48 36.89
C GLU A 88 23.35 -9.85 35.41
N GLN A 89 22.50 -9.26 34.58
CA GLN A 89 22.58 -9.40 33.13
C GLN A 89 23.25 -8.19 32.54
N ALA A 90 24.46 -8.39 31.99
CA ALA A 90 25.30 -7.31 31.48
C ALA A 90 24.83 -6.79 30.08
N PHE A 91 23.97 -7.54 29.38
CA PHE A 91 23.57 -7.21 28.01
C PHE A 91 22.07 -7.43 27.77
N GLN A 92 21.45 -6.49 27.07
CA GLN A 92 20.09 -6.62 26.54
C GLN A 92 20.16 -6.84 25.02
N TYR A 93 19.50 -7.88 24.54
CA TYR A 93 19.43 -8.18 23.11
C TYR A 93 18.02 -7.93 22.59
N PRO A 94 17.79 -6.94 21.72
CA PRO A 94 16.52 -6.78 21.05
C PRO A 94 16.29 -7.97 20.11
N ILE A 95 15.15 -8.64 20.26
CA ILE A 95 14.72 -9.68 19.33
C ILE A 95 14.14 -8.96 18.10
N LYS A 96 14.80 -9.10 16.95
CA LYS A 96 14.26 -8.63 15.67
C LYS A 96 13.45 -9.76 15.06
N ILE A 97 12.12 -9.58 15.00
CA ILE A 97 11.22 -10.48 14.26
C ILE A 97 10.99 -9.86 12.89
N GLU A 98 10.99 -10.69 11.83
CA GLU A 98 10.50 -10.25 10.53
C GLU A 98 9.04 -9.81 10.70
N GLY A 99 8.74 -8.60 10.25
CA GLY A 99 7.42 -8.01 10.33
C GLY A 99 6.42 -8.64 9.34
N ARG A 100 5.45 -7.86 8.90
CA ARG A 100 4.51 -8.29 7.86
C ARG A 100 5.25 -8.67 6.58
N LEU A 101 4.75 -9.69 5.91
CA LEU A 101 5.22 -10.11 4.60
C LEU A 101 4.95 -9.00 3.58
N VAL A 102 5.94 -8.69 2.74
CA VAL A 102 5.86 -7.57 1.79
C VAL A 102 6.06 -8.00 0.34
N THR A 103 6.68 -9.14 0.09
CA THR A 103 6.96 -9.60 -1.28
C THR A 103 6.10 -10.80 -1.67
N PRO A 104 5.79 -10.97 -2.98
CA PRO A 104 5.07 -12.15 -3.47
C PRO A 104 5.76 -13.47 -3.09
N GLU A 105 7.09 -13.49 -3.05
CA GLU A 105 7.89 -14.66 -2.68
C GLU A 105 7.69 -15.04 -1.21
N GLN A 106 7.70 -14.04 -0.33
CA GLN A 106 7.44 -14.26 1.11
C GLN A 106 6.03 -14.82 1.32
N PHE A 107 5.01 -14.23 0.66
CA PHE A 107 3.66 -14.77 0.69
C PHE A 107 3.59 -16.17 0.09
N GLY A 108 4.31 -16.43 -0.99
CA GLY A 108 4.36 -17.74 -1.63
C GLY A 108 4.90 -18.84 -0.73
N ASN A 109 5.79 -18.51 0.19
CA ASN A 109 6.40 -19.44 1.13
C ASN A 109 5.58 -19.67 2.42
N ILE A 110 4.41 -19.04 2.56
CA ILE A 110 3.48 -19.34 3.66
C ILE A 110 3.15 -20.83 3.64
N ALA A 111 3.41 -21.52 4.75
CA ALA A 111 3.06 -22.92 4.92
C ALA A 111 1.57 -23.07 5.23
N ILE A 112 0.81 -23.80 4.40
CA ILE A 112 -0.62 -24.03 4.60
C ILE A 112 -0.81 -25.25 5.51
N LYS A 113 -0.21 -26.38 5.14
CA LYS A 113 -0.26 -27.61 5.95
C LYS A 113 0.91 -28.53 5.62
N SER A 114 1.15 -29.48 6.51
CA SER A 114 2.10 -30.58 6.28
C SER A 114 1.34 -31.89 6.07
N SER A 115 1.66 -32.62 5.00
CA SER A 115 1.09 -33.93 4.71
C SER A 115 2.20 -34.84 4.21
N ASN A 116 2.28 -36.04 4.77
CA ASN A 116 3.26 -37.09 4.39
C ASN A 116 4.72 -36.57 4.36
N GLY A 117 5.10 -35.73 5.32
CA GLY A 117 6.45 -35.17 5.42
C GLY A 117 6.75 -34.05 4.40
N LYS A 118 5.79 -33.67 3.57
CA LYS A 118 5.92 -32.51 2.66
C LYS A 118 5.12 -31.33 3.18
N VAL A 119 5.75 -30.16 3.19
CA VAL A 119 5.07 -28.88 3.52
C VAL A 119 4.47 -28.32 2.23
N LEU A 120 3.18 -28.05 2.28
CA LEU A 120 2.47 -27.39 1.19
C LEU A 120 2.48 -25.88 1.43
N HIS A 121 2.91 -25.13 0.43
CA HIS A 121 3.02 -23.67 0.48
C HIS A 121 1.91 -23.01 -0.34
N LEU A 122 1.68 -21.73 -0.06
CA LEU A 122 0.67 -20.93 -0.76
C LEU A 122 0.92 -20.87 -2.28
N LYS A 123 2.17 -20.79 -2.72
CA LYS A 123 2.55 -20.83 -4.13
C LYS A 123 2.13 -22.09 -4.89
N ASP A 124 1.90 -23.21 -4.18
CA ASP A 124 1.52 -24.48 -4.79
C ASP A 124 0.05 -24.48 -5.23
N VAL A 125 -0.79 -23.65 -4.58
CA VAL A 125 -2.24 -23.54 -4.80
C VAL A 125 -2.69 -22.18 -5.28
N ALA A 126 -1.78 -21.19 -5.40
CA ALA A 126 -2.13 -19.83 -5.76
C ALA A 126 -1.06 -19.15 -6.62
N ARG A 127 -1.50 -18.20 -7.44
CA ARG A 127 -0.65 -17.18 -8.06
C ARG A 127 -0.69 -15.92 -7.19
N ILE A 128 0.48 -15.37 -6.89
CA ILE A 128 0.64 -14.23 -5.99
C ILE A 128 1.33 -13.11 -6.74
N GLN A 129 0.76 -11.92 -6.67
CA GLN A 129 1.32 -10.72 -7.33
C GLN A 129 0.89 -9.45 -6.59
N ILE A 130 1.67 -8.39 -6.73
CA ILE A 130 1.28 -7.05 -6.32
C ILE A 130 0.37 -6.47 -7.41
N GLY A 131 -0.71 -5.83 -7.02
CA GLY A 131 -1.64 -5.18 -7.94
C GLY A 131 -2.58 -4.24 -7.20
N ALA A 132 -3.54 -3.65 -7.91
CA ALA A 132 -4.53 -2.77 -7.30
C ALA A 132 -5.40 -3.53 -6.30
N LYS A 133 -5.71 -2.90 -5.16
CA LYS A 133 -6.57 -3.46 -4.11
C LYS A 133 -7.98 -3.73 -4.61
N GLY A 134 -8.50 -2.87 -5.49
CA GLY A 134 -9.80 -3.01 -6.14
C GLY A 134 -9.75 -2.40 -7.54
N TYR A 135 -10.67 -2.81 -8.39
CA TYR A 135 -10.83 -2.28 -9.75
C TYR A 135 -12.20 -1.61 -9.94
N ASP A 136 -12.92 -1.41 -8.82
CA ASP A 136 -14.30 -0.89 -8.86
C ASP A 136 -14.35 0.59 -9.22
N PHE A 137 -13.26 1.32 -9.02
CA PHE A 137 -13.16 2.74 -9.31
C PHE A 137 -11.87 3.04 -10.09
N ILE A 138 -12.03 3.41 -11.36
CA ILE A 138 -10.95 3.87 -12.22
C ILE A 138 -11.26 5.29 -12.64
N ALA A 139 -10.47 6.27 -12.18
CA ALA A 139 -10.57 7.63 -12.66
C ALA A 139 -9.92 7.73 -14.05
N LYS A 140 -10.61 8.33 -15.00
CA LYS A 140 -10.10 8.58 -16.34
C LYS A 140 -10.21 10.06 -16.70
N SER A 141 -9.18 10.59 -17.31
CA SER A 141 -9.17 11.90 -17.92
C SER A 141 -8.65 11.76 -19.35
N ALA A 142 -9.37 12.30 -20.34
CA ALA A 142 -9.04 12.17 -21.77
C ALA A 142 -8.73 10.71 -22.18
N HIS A 143 -9.54 9.75 -21.73
CA HIS A 143 -9.44 8.31 -22.01
C HIS A 143 -8.22 7.60 -21.39
N LYS A 144 -7.40 8.29 -20.59
CA LYS A 144 -6.25 7.71 -19.85
C LYS A 144 -6.59 7.58 -18.38
N GLU A 145 -6.03 6.56 -17.74
CA GLU A 145 -6.13 6.39 -16.30
C GLU A 145 -5.37 7.48 -15.56
N VAL A 146 -6.00 8.02 -14.52
CA VAL A 146 -5.42 9.08 -13.69
C VAL A 146 -5.65 8.76 -12.22
N ALA A 147 -4.81 9.29 -11.34
CA ALA A 147 -5.11 9.39 -9.93
C ALA A 147 -5.72 10.76 -9.67
N GLY A 148 -6.96 10.78 -9.17
CA GLY A 148 -7.71 11.99 -8.87
C GLY A 148 -7.60 12.39 -7.41
N PHE A 149 -7.63 13.69 -7.15
CA PHE A 149 -7.57 14.24 -5.80
C PHE A 149 -8.52 15.43 -5.67
N ALA A 150 -9.37 15.40 -4.64
CA ALA A 150 -10.22 16.53 -4.29
C ALA A 150 -9.73 17.13 -2.96
N ILE A 151 -9.58 18.46 -2.94
CA ILE A 151 -9.19 19.21 -1.77
C ILE A 151 -10.41 19.97 -1.28
N SER A 152 -10.80 19.75 -0.02
CA SER A 152 -11.84 20.52 0.64
C SER A 152 -11.21 21.60 1.49
N LEU A 153 -11.78 22.79 1.47
CA LEU A 153 -11.34 23.92 2.27
C LEU A 153 -11.87 23.83 3.71
N GLN A 154 -11.18 24.44 4.65
CA GLN A 154 -11.72 24.71 5.97
C GLN A 154 -12.81 25.78 5.88
N ASN A 155 -13.79 25.73 6.80
CA ASN A 155 -14.96 26.64 6.75
C ASN A 155 -14.60 28.12 6.72
N ASP A 156 -13.50 28.52 7.39
CA ASP A 156 -13.07 29.92 7.50
C ASP A 156 -11.89 30.25 6.57
N ALA A 157 -11.57 29.38 5.61
CA ALA A 157 -10.42 29.56 4.74
C ALA A 157 -10.73 30.53 3.60
N ASN A 158 -9.74 31.35 3.25
CA ASN A 158 -9.75 32.12 2.02
C ASN A 158 -9.46 31.19 0.83
N ALA A 159 -10.51 30.94 0.03
CA ALA A 159 -10.42 30.01 -1.09
C ALA A 159 -9.33 30.39 -2.10
N LEU A 160 -9.26 31.67 -2.49
CA LEU A 160 -8.28 32.15 -3.49
C LEU A 160 -6.85 31.98 -3.00
N GLU A 161 -6.59 32.36 -1.74
CA GLU A 161 -5.26 32.22 -1.15
C GLU A 161 -4.87 30.73 -1.00
N THR A 162 -5.80 29.89 -0.55
CA THR A 162 -5.55 28.45 -0.37
C THR A 162 -5.27 27.77 -1.72
N ILE A 163 -6.06 28.08 -2.76
CA ILE A 163 -5.85 27.53 -4.10
C ILE A 163 -4.49 27.97 -4.66
N ALA A 164 -4.11 29.26 -4.49
CA ALA A 164 -2.81 29.74 -4.93
C ALA A 164 -1.65 29.00 -4.22
N ASN A 165 -1.78 28.76 -2.92
CA ASN A 165 -0.78 28.03 -2.13
C ASN A 165 -0.72 26.56 -2.55
N VAL A 166 -1.86 25.92 -2.83
CA VAL A 166 -1.90 24.54 -3.34
C VAL A 166 -1.20 24.44 -4.69
N LYS A 167 -1.51 25.35 -5.64
CA LYS A 167 -0.85 25.37 -6.95
C LYS A 167 0.65 25.53 -6.80
N LYS A 168 1.11 26.42 -5.94
CA LYS A 168 2.55 26.63 -5.67
C LYS A 168 3.22 25.34 -5.15
N VAL A 169 2.59 24.64 -4.21
CA VAL A 169 3.13 23.36 -3.69
C VAL A 169 3.13 22.29 -4.77
N LEU A 170 2.09 22.20 -5.62
CA LEU A 170 2.06 21.28 -6.76
C LEU A 170 3.18 21.57 -7.77
N ASP A 171 3.43 22.86 -8.08
CA ASP A 171 4.53 23.28 -8.95
C ASP A 171 5.91 22.93 -8.35
N GLU A 172 6.08 23.08 -7.05
CA GLU A 172 7.33 22.71 -6.36
C GLU A 172 7.54 21.18 -6.39
N GLN A 173 6.50 20.42 -6.09
CA GLN A 173 6.55 18.97 -6.09
C GLN A 173 6.75 18.39 -7.50
N SER A 174 6.19 19.02 -8.52
CA SER A 174 6.31 18.58 -9.92
C SER A 174 7.75 18.53 -10.43
N LYS A 175 8.64 19.34 -9.85
CA LYS A 175 10.09 19.34 -10.20
C LYS A 175 10.79 18.05 -9.82
N SER A 176 10.21 17.29 -8.88
CA SER A 176 10.74 16.02 -8.37
C SER A 176 9.98 14.81 -8.93
N PHE A 177 9.07 15.02 -9.87
CA PHE A 177 8.31 13.92 -10.47
C PHE A 177 9.20 12.99 -11.28
N PRO A 178 8.91 11.69 -11.26
CA PRO A 178 9.50 10.76 -12.20
C PRO A 178 9.23 11.16 -13.65
N PRO A 179 10.08 10.79 -14.61
CA PRO A 179 9.82 11.02 -16.02
C PRO A 179 8.43 10.55 -16.43
N ASP A 180 7.75 11.27 -17.31
CA ASP A 180 6.38 10.99 -17.77
C ASP A 180 5.27 11.16 -16.72
N MET A 181 5.56 11.75 -15.57
CA MET A 181 4.51 12.06 -14.59
C MET A 181 4.18 13.55 -14.63
N GLN A 182 2.89 13.87 -14.71
CA GLN A 182 2.39 15.23 -14.78
C GLN A 182 1.17 15.41 -13.87
N TYR A 183 0.92 16.64 -13.45
CA TYR A 183 -0.32 16.99 -12.77
C TYR A 183 -1.19 17.92 -13.63
N ASN A 184 -2.49 17.82 -13.46
CA ASN A 184 -3.47 18.70 -14.07
C ASN A 184 -4.46 19.21 -13.01
N VAL A 185 -4.78 20.49 -13.04
CA VAL A 185 -5.89 21.06 -12.28
C VAL A 185 -7.15 20.92 -13.12
N VAL A 186 -8.10 20.12 -12.65
CA VAL A 186 -9.30 19.76 -13.44
C VAL A 186 -10.45 20.74 -13.19
N VAL A 187 -10.55 21.25 -11.96
CA VAL A 187 -11.56 22.22 -11.54
C VAL A 187 -10.90 23.20 -10.58
N ASP A 188 -11.12 24.47 -10.84
CA ASP A 188 -10.71 25.61 -10.00
C ASP A 188 -11.91 26.16 -9.21
#